data_c2f5228d11a884bdc04bf91eab142e77
#
_entry.id   c2f5228d11a884bdc04bf91eab142e77
#
_cell.length_a   1.000
_cell.length_b   1.000
_cell.length_c   1.000
_cell.angle_alpha   90.00
_cell.angle_beta   90.00
_cell.angle_gamma   90.00
#
_symmetry.space_group_name_H-M   'P 1'
#
loop_
_entity.id
_entity.type
_entity.pdbx_description
1 polymer ?
#
loop_
_entity_poly.entity_id
_entity_poly.type
_entity_poly.pdbx_seq_one_letter_code
_entity_poly.pdbx_strand_id
1 'polypeptide(L)'
;SPILLNVSYPKEINSGQQITLSIEVTSNSSIPIKNSLVQVEYPYGFTYKSSNINPLRNNSIWNIGDLRNGDKKTLKVVGTLVGQNMEDRSFIVSVGSQDASSAFSLGTVLGEETVTLGIRKSFFDLGAEVSGGNVKTIGQSIPVNVKWQNTLPDKILNAQIEVSLSGNILDRASVVPGTGGFYRSVDNSV
;
A
#
# COMPACT_ATOMS: atom_id res chain seq x y z
N SER A 1 9.56 25.91 -14.29
CA SER A 1 9.16 24.66 -14.97
C SER A 1 8.08 24.97 -16.01
N PRO A 2 8.13 24.38 -17.22
CA PRO A 2 7.09 24.53 -18.23
C PRO A 2 5.78 23.86 -17.83
N ILE A 3 5.82 22.98 -16.83
CA ILE A 3 4.66 22.30 -16.24
C ILE A 3 4.64 22.57 -14.73
N LEU A 4 3.47 22.93 -14.22
CA LEU A 4 3.13 22.86 -12.80
C LEU A 4 2.35 21.57 -12.58
N LEU A 5 2.91 20.70 -11.75
CA LEU A 5 2.31 19.44 -11.35
C LEU A 5 1.86 19.56 -9.90
N ASN A 6 0.63 19.17 -9.62
CA ASN A 6 0.08 19.12 -8.27
C ASN A 6 -0.68 17.80 -8.09
N VAL A 7 -0.31 17.03 -7.06
CA VAL A 7 -0.93 15.75 -6.77
C VAL A 7 -1.63 15.82 -5.41
N SER A 8 -2.95 15.65 -5.43
CA SER A 8 -3.77 15.56 -4.22
C SER A 8 -4.05 14.09 -3.90
N TYR A 9 -3.78 13.70 -2.65
CA TYR A 9 -3.86 12.32 -2.18
C TYR A 9 -4.05 12.28 -0.65
N PRO A 10 -4.57 11.18 -0.07
CA PRO A 10 -4.61 11.02 1.39
C PRO A 10 -3.18 10.84 1.94
N LYS A 11 -2.83 11.59 2.98
CA LYS A 11 -1.49 11.48 3.62
C LYS A 11 -1.32 10.19 4.41
N GLU A 12 -2.40 9.67 4.96
CA GLU A 12 -2.44 8.45 5.76
C GLU A 12 -3.63 7.58 5.37
N ILE A 13 -3.46 6.28 5.40
CA ILE A 13 -4.48 5.29 5.08
C ILE A 13 -4.41 4.07 6.01
N ASN A 14 -5.50 3.31 6.05
CA ASN A 14 -5.47 1.93 6.52
C ASN A 14 -5.05 1.02 5.37
N SER A 15 -4.34 -0.07 5.66
CA SER A 15 -3.99 -1.07 4.65
C SER A 15 -5.24 -1.61 3.96
N GLY A 16 -5.19 -1.76 2.64
CA GLY A 16 -6.32 -2.20 1.81
C GLY A 16 -7.36 -1.13 1.51
N GLN A 17 -7.20 0.07 2.03
CA GLN A 17 -8.09 1.19 1.74
C GLN A 17 -8.00 1.60 0.26
N GLN A 18 -9.15 1.90 -0.34
CA GLN A 18 -9.19 2.51 -1.66
C GLN A 18 -8.75 3.97 -1.56
N ILE A 19 -7.85 4.35 -2.46
CA ILE A 19 -7.32 5.71 -2.57
C ILE A 19 -7.57 6.28 -3.95
N THR A 20 -7.58 7.60 -4.03
CA THR A 20 -7.60 8.34 -5.28
C THR A 20 -6.43 9.30 -5.30
N LEU A 21 -5.59 9.19 -6.33
CA LEU A 21 -4.60 10.20 -6.68
C LEU A 21 -5.25 11.15 -7.69
N SER A 22 -5.35 12.43 -7.36
CA SER A 22 -5.83 13.47 -8.28
C SER A 22 -4.63 14.28 -8.76
N ILE A 23 -4.23 14.04 -9.99
CA ILE A 23 -3.04 14.61 -10.64
C ILE A 23 -3.51 15.78 -11.51
N GLU A 24 -3.18 16.99 -11.13
CA GLU A 24 -3.48 18.20 -11.87
C GLU A 24 -2.22 18.68 -12.57
N VAL A 25 -2.32 18.85 -13.89
CA VAL A 25 -1.24 19.28 -14.76
C VAL A 25 -1.63 20.63 -15.35
N THR A 26 -0.84 21.67 -15.09
CA THR A 26 -1.03 23.01 -15.66
C THR A 26 0.17 23.36 -16.52
N SER A 27 -0.07 23.77 -17.77
CA SER A 27 1.01 24.20 -18.67
C SER A 27 1.30 25.69 -18.51
N ASN A 28 2.56 26.00 -18.23
CA ASN A 28 3.12 27.36 -18.26
C ASN A 28 4.05 27.57 -19.49
N SER A 29 4.05 26.60 -20.41
CA SER A 29 4.91 26.65 -21.60
C SER A 29 4.40 27.66 -22.59
N SER A 30 5.29 28.51 -23.12
CA SER A 30 4.99 29.43 -24.22
C SER A 30 4.79 28.71 -25.56
N ILE A 31 5.28 27.48 -25.67
CA ILE A 31 5.15 26.61 -26.85
C ILE A 31 4.22 25.47 -26.50
N PRO A 32 3.23 25.13 -27.36
CA PRO A 32 2.35 24.01 -27.12
C PRO A 32 3.11 22.68 -26.96
N ILE A 33 2.84 21.94 -25.92
CA ILE A 33 3.39 20.61 -25.68
C ILE A 33 2.44 19.62 -26.36
N LYS A 34 2.95 18.90 -27.36
CA LYS A 34 2.15 17.91 -28.11
C LYS A 34 2.17 16.55 -27.47
N ASN A 35 1.01 15.84 -27.57
CA ASN A 35 0.86 14.48 -27.08
C ASN A 35 1.43 14.29 -25.67
N SER A 36 0.96 15.13 -24.73
CA SER A 36 1.45 15.09 -23.35
C SER A 36 1.03 13.80 -22.67
N LEU A 37 1.99 13.14 -22.03
CA LEU A 37 1.78 11.92 -21.27
C LEU A 37 1.95 12.17 -19.77
N VAL A 38 1.15 11.48 -18.99
CA VAL A 38 1.34 11.29 -17.55
C VAL A 38 1.73 9.84 -17.30
N GLN A 39 2.80 9.62 -16.56
CA GLN A 39 3.23 8.32 -16.08
C GLN A 39 3.17 8.29 -14.56
N VAL A 40 2.68 7.19 -13.99
CA VAL A 40 2.69 6.96 -12.56
C VAL A 40 3.41 5.65 -12.27
N GLU A 41 4.48 5.74 -11.48
CA GLU A 41 5.16 4.58 -10.93
C GLU A 41 4.53 4.23 -9.59
N TYR A 42 4.04 2.99 -9.48
CA TYR A 42 3.34 2.52 -8.30
C TYR A 42 4.27 1.86 -7.30
N PRO A 43 4.06 2.08 -6.01
CA PRO A 43 4.76 1.33 -4.98
C PRO A 43 4.28 -0.12 -4.91
N TYR A 44 5.10 -0.96 -4.30
CA TYR A 44 4.68 -2.32 -3.96
C TYR A 44 3.40 -2.31 -3.11
N GLY A 45 2.50 -3.23 -3.39
CA GLY A 45 1.21 -3.36 -2.72
C GLY A 45 0.08 -2.49 -3.31
N PHE A 46 0.37 -1.65 -4.31
CA PHE A 46 -0.69 -0.92 -5.01
C PHE A 46 -1.32 -1.78 -6.11
N THR A 47 -2.66 -1.77 -6.14
CA THR A 47 -3.46 -2.40 -7.19
C THR A 47 -4.35 -1.35 -7.84
N TYR A 48 -4.12 -1.07 -9.12
CA TYR A 48 -4.94 -0.16 -9.92
C TYR A 48 -6.37 -0.71 -10.06
N LYS A 49 -7.37 0.17 -9.96
CA LYS A 49 -8.78 -0.16 -10.20
C LYS A 49 -9.36 0.55 -11.41
N SER A 50 -9.20 1.87 -11.49
CA SER A 50 -9.78 2.69 -12.56
C SER A 50 -9.11 4.05 -12.66
N SER A 51 -9.38 4.75 -13.76
CA SER A 51 -9.06 6.17 -13.95
C SER A 51 -10.12 6.86 -14.81
N ASN A 52 -10.20 8.18 -14.72
CA ASN A 52 -11.14 8.99 -15.51
C ASN A 52 -10.72 9.15 -16.98
N ILE A 53 -9.48 8.82 -17.32
CA ILE A 53 -8.92 8.75 -18.67
C ILE A 53 -8.46 7.32 -18.88
N ASN A 54 -8.72 6.74 -20.05
CA ASN A 54 -8.28 5.38 -20.35
C ASN A 54 -6.74 5.32 -20.43
N PRO A 55 -6.10 4.39 -19.71
CA PRO A 55 -4.66 4.23 -19.81
C PRO A 55 -4.23 3.72 -21.18
N LEU A 56 -3.08 4.19 -21.66
CA LEU A 56 -2.47 3.70 -22.89
C LEU A 56 -1.79 2.35 -22.70
N ARG A 57 -1.13 2.15 -21.56
CA ARG A 57 -0.33 0.95 -21.29
C ARG A 57 -0.20 0.68 -19.80
N ASN A 58 -0.29 -0.60 -19.42
CA ASN A 58 -0.02 -1.14 -18.07
C ASN A 58 -0.73 -0.41 -16.92
N ASN A 59 -1.85 0.28 -17.21
CA ASN A 59 -2.57 1.10 -16.23
C ASN A 59 -1.68 2.17 -15.54
N SER A 60 -0.59 2.57 -16.16
CA SER A 60 0.41 3.47 -15.58
C SER A 60 0.79 4.66 -16.47
N ILE A 61 0.33 4.68 -17.74
CA ILE A 61 0.63 5.75 -18.70
C ILE A 61 -0.67 6.21 -19.36
N TRP A 62 -0.88 7.54 -19.38
CA TRP A 62 -2.06 8.17 -19.96
C TRP A 62 -1.68 9.29 -20.91
N ASN A 63 -2.39 9.40 -22.03
CA ASN A 63 -2.31 10.57 -22.90
C ASN A 63 -3.36 11.58 -22.43
N ILE A 64 -2.92 12.76 -22.05
CA ILE A 64 -3.77 13.87 -21.63
C ILE A 64 -3.98 14.92 -22.75
N GLY A 65 -3.46 14.62 -23.94
CA GLY A 65 -3.58 15.47 -25.13
C GLY A 65 -2.54 16.57 -25.22
N ASP A 66 -2.79 17.51 -26.11
CA ASP A 66 -1.94 18.69 -26.25
C ASP A 66 -2.19 19.67 -25.10
N LEU A 67 -1.14 20.33 -24.65
CA LEU A 67 -1.18 21.37 -23.63
C LEU A 67 -0.69 22.70 -24.20
N ARG A 68 -1.55 23.71 -24.21
CA ARG A 68 -1.21 25.12 -24.53
C ARG A 68 -0.94 25.85 -23.23
N ASN A 69 -0.39 27.05 -23.34
CA ASN A 69 -0.19 27.94 -22.19
C ASN A 69 -1.52 28.13 -21.42
N GLY A 70 -1.51 27.92 -20.13
CA GLY A 70 -2.66 28.01 -19.23
C GLY A 70 -3.61 26.83 -19.23
N ASP A 71 -3.43 25.83 -20.11
CA ASP A 71 -4.27 24.63 -20.11
C ASP A 71 -4.06 23.83 -18.82
N LYS A 72 -5.19 23.37 -18.27
CA LYS A 72 -5.25 22.57 -17.07
C LYS A 72 -5.94 21.22 -17.37
N LYS A 73 -5.30 20.12 -17.02
CA LYS A 73 -5.83 18.77 -17.15
C LYS A 73 -5.77 18.03 -15.81
N THR A 74 -6.78 17.22 -15.54
CA THR A 74 -6.85 16.41 -14.31
C THR A 74 -6.99 14.94 -14.66
N LEU A 75 -6.03 14.14 -14.21
CA LEU A 75 -6.09 12.69 -14.22
C LEU A 75 -6.40 12.21 -12.80
N LYS A 76 -7.42 11.38 -12.64
CA LYS A 76 -7.74 10.70 -11.38
C LYS A 76 -7.44 9.23 -11.53
N VAL A 77 -6.58 8.71 -10.66
CA VAL A 77 -6.22 7.29 -10.59
C VAL A 77 -6.74 6.72 -9.29
N VAL A 78 -7.51 5.65 -9.38
CA VAL A 78 -8.12 4.96 -8.24
C VAL A 78 -7.51 3.58 -8.10
N GLY A 79 -7.17 3.20 -6.89
CA GLY A 79 -6.65 1.87 -6.59
C GLY A 79 -6.73 1.56 -5.10
N THR A 80 -6.23 0.40 -4.72
CA THR A 80 -6.06 -0.02 -3.32
C THR A 80 -4.59 -0.18 -3.00
N LEU A 81 -4.21 0.15 -1.78
CA LEU A 81 -2.83 0.01 -1.32
C LEU A 81 -2.78 -0.85 -0.06
N VAL A 82 -1.99 -1.92 -0.11
CA VAL A 82 -1.78 -2.87 0.99
C VAL A 82 -0.33 -2.77 1.48
N GLY A 83 -0.15 -2.81 2.78
CA GLY A 83 1.17 -2.81 3.43
C GLY A 83 1.06 -3.02 4.93
N GLN A 84 2.19 -2.93 5.62
CA GLN A 84 2.27 -3.09 7.06
C GLN A 84 2.00 -1.76 7.79
N ASN A 85 1.67 -1.86 9.07
CA ASN A 85 1.54 -0.69 9.91
C ASN A 85 2.87 0.08 10.02
N MET A 86 2.81 1.41 9.98
CA MET A 86 3.96 2.32 10.03
C MET A 86 4.88 2.29 8.80
N GLU A 87 4.44 1.69 7.71
CA GLU A 87 5.15 1.80 6.42
C GLU A 87 4.74 3.05 5.65
N ASP A 88 5.69 3.59 4.91
CA ASP A 88 5.46 4.66 3.94
C ASP A 88 5.60 4.11 2.53
N ARG A 89 4.74 4.58 1.62
CA ARG A 89 4.68 4.17 0.22
C ARG A 89 4.70 5.40 -0.66
N SER A 90 5.62 5.42 -1.63
CA SER A 90 5.79 6.55 -2.53
C SER A 90 5.35 6.21 -3.96
N PHE A 91 4.62 7.13 -4.55
CA PHE A 91 4.29 7.16 -5.97
C PHE A 91 5.14 8.21 -6.64
N ILE A 92 5.66 7.94 -7.83
CA ILE A 92 6.34 8.92 -8.66
C ILE A 92 5.44 9.25 -9.82
N VAL A 93 5.11 10.52 -9.98
CA VAL A 93 4.27 11.04 -11.04
C VAL A 93 5.12 11.89 -11.96
N SER A 94 5.26 11.48 -13.22
CA SER A 94 6.03 12.20 -14.22
C SER A 94 5.11 12.68 -15.36
N VAL A 95 5.34 13.87 -15.84
CA VAL A 95 4.63 14.48 -16.98
C VAL A 95 5.62 14.94 -18.01
N GLY A 96 5.34 14.68 -19.28
CA GLY A 96 6.23 15.11 -20.36
C GLY A 96 5.62 14.94 -21.74
N SER A 97 6.43 15.20 -22.76
CA SER A 97 6.06 14.91 -24.14
C SER A 97 6.22 13.42 -24.46
N GLN A 98 5.40 12.94 -25.37
CA GLN A 98 5.55 11.59 -25.92
C GLN A 98 6.91 11.44 -26.62
N ASP A 99 7.54 10.29 -26.46
CA ASP A 99 8.76 9.92 -27.19
C ASP A 99 8.46 9.78 -28.70
N ALA A 100 9.36 10.28 -29.53
CA ALA A 100 9.20 10.23 -30.99
C ALA A 100 9.22 8.80 -31.56
N SER A 101 9.88 7.87 -30.86
CA SER A 101 10.02 6.46 -31.27
C SER A 101 8.97 5.54 -30.65
N SER A 102 8.23 6.00 -29.62
CA SER A 102 7.27 5.20 -28.87
C SER A 102 6.08 6.00 -28.38
N ALA A 103 4.89 5.59 -28.81
CA ALA A 103 3.63 6.19 -28.33
C ALA A 103 3.36 5.92 -26.83
N PHE A 104 4.10 5.03 -26.20
CA PHE A 104 3.86 4.52 -24.86
C PHE A 104 4.98 4.87 -23.87
N SER A 105 5.81 5.85 -24.18
CA SER A 105 6.89 6.31 -23.32
C SER A 105 7.03 7.81 -23.33
N LEU A 106 7.46 8.35 -22.18
CA LEU A 106 7.88 9.74 -22.05
C LEU A 106 9.21 9.93 -22.80
N GLY A 107 9.26 10.93 -23.67
CA GLY A 107 10.51 11.38 -24.30
C GLY A 107 11.22 12.36 -23.36
N THR A 108 10.66 13.56 -23.22
CA THR A 108 11.20 14.59 -22.32
C THR A 108 10.30 14.73 -21.10
N VAL A 109 10.85 14.50 -19.90
CA VAL A 109 10.16 14.78 -18.64
C VAL A 109 10.20 16.28 -18.38
N LEU A 110 9.04 16.89 -18.23
CA LEU A 110 8.86 18.33 -18.02
C LEU A 110 8.46 18.69 -16.60
N GLY A 111 7.95 17.71 -15.85
CA GLY A 111 7.60 17.82 -14.44
C GLY A 111 7.56 16.45 -13.78
N GLU A 112 8.00 16.39 -12.53
CA GLU A 112 7.97 15.17 -11.72
C GLU A 112 7.64 15.54 -10.28
N GLU A 113 6.82 14.70 -9.63
CA GLU A 113 6.48 14.84 -8.23
C GLU A 113 6.45 13.46 -7.56
N THR A 114 7.10 13.34 -6.42
CA THR A 114 7.04 12.17 -5.57
C THR A 114 6.08 12.44 -4.42
N VAL A 115 5.06 11.61 -4.29
CA VAL A 115 4.07 11.70 -3.21
C VAL A 115 4.16 10.47 -2.33
N THR A 116 4.19 10.69 -1.02
CA THR A 116 4.35 9.63 -0.03
C THR A 116 3.15 9.63 0.90
N LEU A 117 2.54 8.46 1.08
CA LEU A 117 1.48 8.24 2.05
C LEU A 117 1.87 7.17 3.06
N GLY A 118 1.41 7.33 4.29
CA GLY A 118 1.68 6.43 5.40
C GLY A 118 0.57 5.41 5.59
N ILE A 119 0.94 4.14 5.78
CA ILE A 119 0.01 3.10 6.22
C ILE A 119 0.05 3.08 7.74
N ARG A 120 -1.07 3.42 8.38
CA ARG A 120 -1.16 3.59 9.84
C ARG A 120 -1.93 2.50 10.56
N LYS A 121 -2.47 1.52 9.81
CA LYS A 121 -3.12 0.34 10.35
C LYS A 121 -2.91 -0.84 9.41
N SER A 122 -2.44 -1.98 9.96
CA SER A 122 -2.29 -3.20 9.17
C SER A 122 -3.65 -3.74 8.72
N PHE A 123 -3.66 -4.54 7.67
CA PHE A 123 -4.88 -5.21 7.21
C PHE A 123 -5.35 -6.33 8.16
N PHE A 124 -4.48 -6.77 9.06
CA PHE A 124 -4.73 -7.82 10.03
C PHE A 124 -4.09 -7.44 11.36
N ASP A 125 -4.92 -7.13 12.35
CA ASP A 125 -4.44 -6.89 13.70
C ASP A 125 -4.21 -8.24 14.39
N LEU A 126 -3.02 -8.45 14.92
CA LEU A 126 -2.63 -9.62 15.68
C LEU A 126 -1.99 -9.19 16.98
N GLY A 127 -2.46 -9.75 18.08
CA GLY A 127 -1.90 -9.49 19.40
C GLY A 127 -1.87 -10.75 20.25
N ALA A 128 -0.91 -10.82 21.16
CA ALA A 128 -0.84 -11.87 22.17
C ALA A 128 -0.75 -11.24 23.57
N GLU A 129 -1.53 -11.74 24.49
CA GLU A 129 -1.58 -11.29 25.89
C GLU A 129 -1.37 -12.47 26.83
N VAL A 130 -0.46 -12.31 27.77
CA VAL A 130 -0.25 -13.26 28.86
C VAL A 130 -1.08 -12.84 30.06
N SER A 131 -1.99 -13.71 30.49
CA SER A 131 -2.85 -13.43 31.66
C SER A 131 -2.09 -13.57 32.99
N GLY A 132 -2.47 -12.78 33.99
CA GLY A 132 -2.01 -12.93 35.37
C GLY A 132 -0.67 -12.24 35.70
N GLY A 133 -0.32 -11.14 34.99
CA GLY A 133 0.85 -10.30 35.29
C GLY A 133 2.19 -10.87 34.80
N ASN A 134 3.27 -10.09 35.02
CA ASN A 134 4.61 -10.39 34.47
C ASN A 134 5.43 -11.38 35.32
N VAL A 135 5.03 -11.67 36.56
CA VAL A 135 5.72 -12.59 37.45
C VAL A 135 4.89 -13.85 37.65
N LYS A 136 5.49 -15.01 37.45
CA LYS A 136 4.87 -16.31 37.56
C LYS A 136 5.62 -17.21 38.54
N THR A 137 4.88 -18.09 39.20
CA THR A 137 5.46 -19.09 40.07
C THR A 137 5.71 -20.39 39.29
N ILE A 138 6.76 -21.13 39.66
CA ILE A 138 7.05 -22.43 39.04
C ILE A 138 5.85 -23.37 39.20
N GLY A 139 5.49 -24.04 38.12
CA GLY A 139 4.32 -24.95 38.08
C GLY A 139 2.99 -24.24 37.85
N GLN A 140 2.96 -22.91 37.72
CA GLN A 140 1.73 -22.17 37.43
C GLN A 140 1.38 -22.28 35.95
N SER A 141 0.14 -22.62 35.63
CA SER A 141 -0.39 -22.51 34.27
C SER A 141 -0.47 -21.05 33.82
N ILE A 142 -0.03 -20.77 32.60
CA ILE A 142 0.03 -19.44 32.05
C ILE A 142 -0.88 -19.36 30.81
N PRO A 143 -2.10 -18.81 30.92
CA PRO A 143 -2.95 -18.60 29.76
C PRO A 143 -2.36 -17.53 28.84
N VAL A 144 -2.22 -17.86 27.56
CA VAL A 144 -1.85 -16.93 26.51
C VAL A 144 -3.06 -16.75 25.60
N ASN A 145 -3.56 -15.52 25.52
CA ASN A 145 -4.67 -15.18 24.64
C ASN A 145 -4.14 -14.57 23.36
N VAL A 146 -4.38 -15.20 22.24
CA VAL A 146 -4.08 -14.66 20.92
C VAL A 146 -5.35 -14.02 20.38
N LYS A 147 -5.26 -12.74 20.04
CA LYS A 147 -6.36 -11.94 19.50
C LYS A 147 -6.02 -11.54 18.07
N TRP A 148 -7.00 -11.61 17.20
CA TRP A 148 -6.86 -11.17 15.82
C TRP A 148 -8.11 -10.47 15.30
N GLN A 149 -7.92 -9.56 14.37
CA GLN A 149 -9.00 -8.85 13.70
C GLN A 149 -8.63 -8.58 12.24
N ASN A 150 -9.53 -8.96 11.33
CA ASN A 150 -9.46 -8.52 9.95
C ASN A 150 -9.96 -7.07 9.85
N THR A 151 -9.11 -6.16 9.37
CA THR A 151 -9.44 -4.74 9.19
C THR A 151 -9.78 -4.37 7.75
N LEU A 152 -9.72 -5.35 6.83
CA LEU A 152 -10.17 -5.17 5.44
C LEU A 152 -11.70 -5.25 5.36
N PRO A 153 -12.31 -4.58 4.37
CA PRO A 153 -13.74 -4.76 4.06
C PRO A 153 -14.05 -6.17 3.53
N ASP A 154 -13.05 -6.86 2.96
CA ASP A 154 -13.19 -8.18 2.37
C ASP A 154 -12.74 -9.30 3.33
N LYS A 155 -13.27 -10.51 3.12
CA LYS A 155 -12.86 -11.68 3.90
C LYS A 155 -11.45 -12.11 3.56
N ILE A 156 -10.66 -12.43 4.59
CA ILE A 156 -9.43 -13.19 4.46
C ILE A 156 -9.80 -14.67 4.49
N LEU A 157 -9.45 -15.41 3.44
CA LEU A 157 -9.70 -16.84 3.35
C LEU A 157 -8.45 -17.63 3.77
N ASN A 158 -8.68 -18.77 4.47
CA ASN A 158 -7.62 -19.69 4.88
C ASN A 158 -6.51 -19.02 5.71
N ALA A 159 -6.87 -18.07 6.58
CA ALA A 159 -5.92 -17.46 7.50
C ALA A 159 -5.38 -18.52 8.48
N GLN A 160 -4.07 -18.55 8.63
CA GLN A 160 -3.39 -19.38 9.60
C GLN A 160 -2.58 -18.47 10.54
N ILE A 161 -2.69 -18.70 11.85
CA ILE A 161 -1.90 -18.01 12.87
C ILE A 161 -0.99 -19.05 13.48
N GLU A 162 0.30 -18.77 13.49
CA GLU A 162 1.32 -19.60 14.12
C GLU A 162 1.91 -18.85 15.32
N VAL A 163 1.95 -19.52 16.47
CA VAL A 163 2.52 -18.98 17.70
C VAL A 163 3.72 -19.83 18.11
N SER A 164 4.90 -19.25 18.02
CA SER A 164 6.13 -19.91 18.46
C SER A 164 6.37 -19.66 19.95
N LEU A 165 6.56 -20.74 20.71
CA LEU A 165 6.85 -20.69 22.13
C LEU A 165 8.35 -20.90 22.37
N SER A 166 9.01 -19.94 23.03
CA SER A 166 10.44 -20.01 23.37
C SER A 166 10.68 -19.72 24.86
N GLY A 167 11.74 -20.29 25.39
CA GLY A 167 12.17 -20.08 26.77
C GLY A 167 12.57 -21.37 27.49
N ASN A 168 13.48 -21.25 28.46
CA ASN A 168 14.04 -22.39 29.20
C ASN A 168 13.14 -22.87 30.34
N ILE A 169 12.11 -22.09 30.69
CA ILE A 169 11.17 -22.38 31.78
C ILE A 169 9.87 -23.01 31.29
N LEU A 170 9.72 -23.17 29.98
CA LEU A 170 8.52 -23.75 29.38
C LEU A 170 8.53 -25.28 29.49
N ASP A 171 7.56 -25.84 30.18
CA ASP A 171 7.27 -27.27 30.12
C ASP A 171 6.42 -27.56 28.86
N ARG A 172 7.09 -28.06 27.82
CA ARG A 172 6.48 -28.34 26.52
C ARG A 172 5.40 -29.39 26.57
N ALA A 173 5.48 -30.33 27.50
CA ALA A 173 4.49 -31.39 27.67
C ALA A 173 3.16 -30.84 28.26
N SER A 174 3.21 -29.67 28.89
CA SER A 174 2.05 -29.03 29.50
C SER A 174 1.29 -28.09 28.57
N VAL A 175 1.73 -27.90 27.30
CA VAL A 175 1.07 -27.01 26.37
C VAL A 175 -0.27 -27.57 25.92
N VAL A 176 -1.34 -26.84 26.23
CA VAL A 176 -2.71 -27.19 25.83
C VAL A 176 -3.21 -26.12 24.86
N PRO A 177 -3.34 -26.43 23.53
CA PRO A 177 -3.86 -25.49 22.57
C PRO A 177 -5.36 -25.21 22.83
N GLY A 178 -5.78 -24.00 22.47
CA GLY A 178 -7.18 -23.61 22.49
C GLY A 178 -8.01 -24.29 21.39
N THR A 179 -9.31 -23.98 21.35
CA THR A 179 -10.24 -24.57 20.39
C THR A 179 -9.80 -24.29 18.94
N GLY A 180 -9.62 -25.36 18.16
CA GLY A 180 -9.21 -25.29 16.75
C GLY A 180 -7.70 -25.17 16.52
N GLY A 181 -6.91 -25.08 17.59
CA GLY A 181 -5.46 -25.10 17.51
C GLY A 181 -4.87 -26.50 17.71
N PHE A 182 -3.63 -26.69 17.29
CA PHE A 182 -2.83 -27.88 17.59
C PHE A 182 -1.38 -27.49 17.88
N TYR A 183 -0.77 -28.15 18.84
CA TYR A 183 0.62 -27.91 19.23
C TYR A 183 1.56 -28.85 18.48
N ARG A 184 2.59 -28.30 17.85
CA ARG A 184 3.69 -29.05 17.21
C ARG A 184 4.92 -29.02 18.11
N SER A 185 5.24 -30.17 18.71
CA SER A 185 6.39 -30.27 19.62
C SER A 185 7.74 -30.17 18.93
N VAL A 186 7.80 -30.39 17.62
CA VAL A 186 9.04 -30.35 16.84
C VAL A 186 9.63 -28.92 16.76
N ASP A 187 8.77 -27.93 16.59
CA ASP A 187 9.15 -26.52 16.46
C ASP A 187 8.57 -25.61 17.55
N ASN A 188 7.85 -26.18 18.53
CA ASN A 188 7.20 -25.46 19.62
C ASN A 188 6.18 -24.43 19.15
N SER A 189 5.42 -24.72 18.10
CA SER A 189 4.36 -23.85 17.59
C SER A 189 2.95 -24.37 17.87
N VAL A 190 2.01 -23.45 17.94
CA VAL A 190 0.57 -23.70 18.06
C VAL A 190 -0.18 -23.04 16.93
#